data_3a9027b222124173ed801cd692754489
#
_entry.id   3a9027b222124173ed801cd692754489
#
_cell.length_a   1.000
_cell.length_b   1.000
_cell.length_c   1.000
_cell.angle_alpha   90.00
_cell.angle_beta   90.00
_cell.angle_gamma   90.00
#
_symmetry.space_group_name_H-M   'P 1'
#
loop_
_entity.id
_entity.type
_entity.pdbx_description
1 polymer ?
#
loop_
_entity_poly.entity_id
_entity_poly.type
_entity_poly.pdbx_seq_one_letter_code
_entity_poly.pdbx_strand_id
1 'polypeptide(L)'
;MKKSIAIGMALAGALASAAGVHAQDHKLAQVWESEATLKVPESVLFDAKRKVLYVSNIDGEPWAADGKGSIGKVGLDGKVIAAEWVTGLDCPKGMALSADGQWLYAADAGGIVVIDVRKGAIKEKIAIPEGVQLNDLASDGKGTLYVSDSKGRKVFAVKGGKAVVHLDETVLKGPNGLLVHGGKLYVLDDSSLNEVQPDKSLKVLASGMDGGADGLEHVRGDDFLVSVWGGAVWYVSGADKQLLFDGKAVGTRTADIGWDPATSTVYVPTFFKNTVIAYKVE
;
A
#
# COMPACT_ATOMS: atom_id res chain seq x y z
N MET A 1 -20.07 -37.57 73.99
CA MET A 1 -20.49 -37.74 72.63
C MET A 1 -20.56 -36.32 71.99
N LYS A 2 -19.55 -35.90 71.26
CA LYS A 2 -19.52 -34.62 70.50
C LYS A 2 -19.68 -34.92 69.00
N LYS A 3 -20.73 -34.42 68.43
CA LYS A 3 -20.96 -34.51 66.98
C LYS A 3 -20.30 -33.31 66.26
N SER A 4 -19.34 -33.58 65.41
CA SER A 4 -18.75 -32.59 64.51
C SER A 4 -19.60 -32.49 63.26
N ILE A 5 -20.02 -31.27 62.95
CA ILE A 5 -20.70 -30.93 61.69
C ILE A 5 -19.65 -30.45 60.71
N ALA A 6 -19.46 -31.13 59.58
CA ALA A 6 -18.62 -30.69 58.49
C ALA A 6 -19.45 -29.81 57.53
N ILE A 7 -19.02 -28.55 57.35
CA ILE A 7 -19.61 -27.63 56.38
C ILE A 7 -18.83 -27.80 55.07
N GLY A 8 -19.50 -28.35 54.06
CA GLY A 8 -18.97 -28.44 52.72
C GLY A 8 -19.11 -27.10 52.01
N MET A 9 -18.00 -26.52 51.58
CA MET A 9 -17.93 -25.31 50.77
C MET A 9 -17.97 -25.70 49.32
N ALA A 10 -19.10 -25.43 48.62
CA ALA A 10 -19.22 -25.62 47.18
C ALA A 10 -18.57 -24.43 46.45
N LEU A 11 -17.48 -24.70 45.74
CA LEU A 11 -16.86 -23.73 44.83
C LEU A 11 -17.69 -23.70 43.53
N ALA A 12 -18.45 -22.64 43.31
CA ALA A 12 -19.07 -22.36 42.03
C ALA A 12 -18.02 -21.76 41.09
N GLY A 13 -17.51 -22.54 40.14
CA GLY A 13 -16.65 -22.08 39.08
C GLY A 13 -17.49 -21.30 38.07
N ALA A 14 -17.26 -20.00 37.95
CA ALA A 14 -17.80 -19.19 36.88
C ALA A 14 -17.00 -19.49 35.61
N LEU A 15 -17.60 -20.22 34.66
CA LEU A 15 -17.12 -20.30 33.30
C LEU A 15 -17.38 -18.95 32.61
N ALA A 16 -16.36 -18.13 32.52
CA ALA A 16 -16.39 -16.98 31.60
C ALA A 16 -16.34 -17.51 30.17
N SER A 17 -17.47 -17.51 29.49
CA SER A 17 -17.52 -17.69 28.04
C SER A 17 -16.80 -16.52 27.41
N ALA A 18 -15.62 -16.75 26.85
CA ALA A 18 -15.02 -15.83 25.91
C ALA A 18 -15.96 -15.70 24.71
N ALA A 19 -16.71 -14.59 24.64
CA ALA A 19 -17.43 -14.23 23.43
C ALA A 19 -16.37 -14.05 22.36
N GLY A 20 -16.34 -14.97 21.40
CA GLY A 20 -15.53 -14.82 20.20
C GLY A 20 -15.97 -13.52 19.52
N VAL A 21 -15.05 -12.58 19.38
CA VAL A 21 -15.25 -11.43 18.51
C VAL A 21 -15.38 -12.02 17.11
N HIS A 22 -16.60 -12.12 16.60
CA HIS A 22 -16.81 -12.43 15.20
C HIS A 22 -16.12 -11.33 14.41
N ALA A 23 -15.15 -11.70 13.56
CA ALA A 23 -14.60 -10.79 12.58
C ALA A 23 -15.76 -10.16 11.81
N GLN A 24 -15.81 -8.85 11.75
CA GLN A 24 -16.87 -8.14 11.02
C GLN A 24 -16.69 -8.47 9.54
N ASP A 25 -17.72 -9.01 8.90
CA ASP A 25 -17.72 -9.25 7.46
C ASP A 25 -17.71 -7.90 6.73
N HIS A 26 -16.59 -7.57 6.13
CA HIS A 26 -16.43 -6.38 5.30
C HIS A 26 -16.84 -6.67 3.85
N LYS A 27 -17.34 -5.64 3.16
CA LYS A 27 -17.75 -5.72 1.76
C LYS A 27 -17.24 -4.49 1.00
N LEU A 28 -17.02 -4.66 -0.30
CA LEU A 28 -16.75 -3.55 -1.20
C LEU A 28 -18.02 -3.18 -1.97
N ALA A 29 -18.45 -1.93 -1.83
CA ALA A 29 -19.51 -1.35 -2.64
C ALA A 29 -18.86 -0.40 -3.66
N GLN A 30 -18.98 -0.68 -4.97
CA GLN A 30 -18.43 0.19 -6.00
C GLN A 30 -19.14 1.55 -5.99
N VAL A 31 -18.37 2.63 -5.93
CA VAL A 31 -18.87 4.02 -5.93
C VAL A 31 -18.83 4.59 -7.33
N TRP A 32 -17.68 4.44 -8.00
CA TRP A 32 -17.46 4.89 -9.37
C TRP A 32 -16.29 4.14 -10.01
N GLU A 33 -16.22 4.21 -11.33
CA GLU A 33 -15.07 3.84 -12.15
C GLU A 33 -14.75 5.02 -13.08
N SER A 34 -13.49 5.38 -13.21
CA SER A 34 -13.05 6.47 -14.07
C SER A 34 -13.19 6.09 -15.55
N GLU A 35 -13.10 7.09 -16.43
CA GLU A 35 -12.90 6.84 -17.86
C GLU A 35 -11.58 6.09 -18.09
N ALA A 36 -11.55 5.22 -19.10
CA ALA A 36 -10.38 4.41 -19.48
C ALA A 36 -9.37 5.22 -20.31
N THR A 37 -8.93 6.34 -19.76
CA THR A 37 -8.00 7.29 -20.42
C THR A 37 -6.62 7.31 -19.75
N LEU A 38 -6.49 6.64 -18.58
CA LEU A 38 -5.20 6.42 -17.94
C LEU A 38 -4.36 5.40 -18.74
N LYS A 39 -3.06 5.37 -18.51
CA LYS A 39 -2.16 4.56 -19.32
C LYS A 39 -1.40 3.54 -18.45
N VAL A 40 -1.99 2.36 -18.28
CA VAL A 40 -1.49 1.32 -17.38
C VAL A 40 -1.28 1.87 -15.97
N PRO A 41 -2.37 2.33 -15.29
CA PRO A 41 -2.28 2.87 -13.94
C PRO A 41 -1.80 1.81 -12.97
N GLU A 42 -0.75 2.13 -12.22
CA GLU A 42 -0.08 1.19 -11.34
C GLU A 42 -0.25 1.54 -9.86
N SER A 43 -0.19 2.82 -9.49
CA SER A 43 -0.41 3.26 -8.11
C SER A 43 -1.41 4.41 -8.04
N VAL A 44 -2.18 4.47 -6.97
CA VAL A 44 -3.10 5.57 -6.66
C VAL A 44 -2.77 6.14 -5.29
N LEU A 45 -2.43 7.42 -5.23
CA LEU A 45 -2.18 8.13 -3.99
C LEU A 45 -3.28 9.16 -3.71
N PHE A 46 -3.92 9.06 -2.55
CA PHE A 46 -4.93 10.02 -2.09
C PHE A 46 -4.30 11.27 -1.45
N ASP A 47 -4.61 12.45 -1.99
CA ASP A 47 -4.25 13.74 -1.39
C ASP A 47 -5.47 14.35 -0.69
N ALA A 48 -5.58 14.13 0.61
CA ALA A 48 -6.67 14.65 1.44
C ALA A 48 -6.74 16.18 1.45
N LYS A 49 -5.59 16.88 1.36
CA LYS A 49 -5.51 18.34 1.39
C LYS A 49 -6.06 18.97 0.11
N ARG A 50 -5.79 18.35 -1.04
CA ARG A 50 -6.21 18.86 -2.35
C ARG A 50 -7.48 18.19 -2.88
N LYS A 51 -7.92 17.12 -2.20
CA LYS A 51 -9.10 16.31 -2.58
C LYS A 51 -8.98 15.78 -4.01
N VAL A 52 -7.85 15.18 -4.32
CA VAL A 52 -7.53 14.56 -5.60
C VAL A 52 -6.78 13.25 -5.39
N LEU A 53 -6.75 12.45 -6.44
CA LEU A 53 -5.91 11.26 -6.56
C LEU A 53 -4.79 11.56 -7.55
N TYR A 54 -3.56 11.19 -7.20
CA TYR A 54 -2.46 11.06 -8.15
C TYR A 54 -2.40 9.61 -8.58
N VAL A 55 -2.14 9.38 -9.86
CA VAL A 55 -2.09 8.03 -10.44
C VAL A 55 -0.80 7.90 -11.24
N SER A 56 0.04 6.95 -10.89
CA SER A 56 1.22 6.63 -11.70
C SER A 56 0.81 5.80 -12.90
N ASN A 57 1.21 6.24 -14.11
CA ASN A 57 0.94 5.56 -15.37
C ASN A 57 2.26 5.05 -15.95
N ILE A 58 2.36 3.76 -16.20
CA ILE A 58 3.56 3.15 -16.81
C ILE A 58 3.66 3.52 -18.29
N ASP A 59 2.54 3.46 -19.04
CA ASP A 59 2.44 3.73 -20.51
C ASP A 59 3.52 3.03 -21.34
N GLY A 60 3.85 1.79 -21.02
CA GLY A 60 4.91 1.05 -21.71
C GLY A 60 5.22 -0.28 -21.05
N GLU A 61 6.46 -0.70 -21.20
CA GLU A 61 6.97 -1.90 -20.53
C GLU A 61 7.18 -1.62 -19.04
N PRO A 62 6.79 -2.52 -18.15
CA PRO A 62 6.74 -2.26 -16.70
C PRO A 62 8.05 -1.83 -16.03
N TRP A 63 9.18 -2.05 -16.69
CA TRP A 63 10.51 -1.77 -16.14
C TRP A 63 11.42 -1.07 -17.13
N ALA A 64 10.87 -0.48 -18.20
CA ALA A 64 11.67 0.22 -19.20
C ALA A 64 11.95 1.67 -18.79
N ALA A 65 13.18 2.12 -19.05
CA ALA A 65 13.54 3.53 -18.97
C ALA A 65 13.33 4.17 -20.37
N ASP A 66 12.07 4.39 -20.76
CA ASP A 66 11.70 4.82 -22.12
C ASP A 66 11.06 6.22 -22.20
N GLY A 67 10.91 6.88 -21.04
CA GLY A 67 10.38 8.24 -20.94
C GLY A 67 8.88 8.38 -21.22
N LYS A 68 8.11 7.28 -21.27
CA LYS A 68 6.67 7.32 -21.57
C LYS A 68 5.81 7.47 -20.32
N GLY A 69 6.36 7.14 -19.14
CA GLY A 69 5.64 7.22 -17.89
C GLY A 69 5.16 8.62 -17.54
N SER A 70 4.06 8.68 -16.83
CA SER A 70 3.45 9.93 -16.40
C SER A 70 2.77 9.79 -15.04
N ILE A 71 2.42 10.92 -14.42
CA ILE A 71 1.49 10.99 -13.31
C ILE A 71 0.18 11.58 -13.80
N GLY A 72 -0.90 10.84 -13.63
CA GLY A 72 -2.26 11.31 -13.87
C GLY A 72 -2.86 12.00 -12.63
N LYS A 73 -3.99 12.64 -12.82
CA LYS A 73 -4.77 13.31 -11.77
C LYS A 73 -6.25 13.03 -11.94
N VAL A 74 -6.88 12.51 -10.89
CA VAL A 74 -8.30 12.12 -10.89
C VAL A 74 -9.01 12.79 -9.71
N GLY A 75 -10.23 13.27 -9.95
CA GLY A 75 -11.10 13.81 -8.90
C GLY A 75 -11.68 12.70 -8.02
N LEU A 76 -12.14 13.05 -6.81
CA LEU A 76 -12.79 12.09 -5.91
C LEU A 76 -14.17 11.64 -6.41
N ASP A 77 -14.68 12.28 -7.45
CA ASP A 77 -15.89 11.89 -8.20
C ASP A 77 -15.60 10.92 -9.37
N GLY A 78 -14.35 10.50 -9.54
CA GLY A 78 -13.90 9.61 -10.62
C GLY A 78 -13.58 10.31 -11.94
N LYS A 79 -13.77 11.63 -12.03
CA LYS A 79 -13.47 12.38 -13.24
C LYS A 79 -11.96 12.50 -13.45
N VAL A 80 -11.47 12.11 -14.61
CA VAL A 80 -10.07 12.30 -14.99
C VAL A 80 -9.84 13.80 -15.27
N ILE A 81 -9.10 14.46 -14.37
CA ILE A 81 -8.75 15.89 -14.50
C ILE A 81 -7.66 16.07 -15.55
N ALA A 82 -6.66 15.19 -15.52
CA ALA A 82 -5.60 15.10 -16.51
C ALA A 82 -5.06 13.66 -16.50
N ALA A 83 -5.09 12.99 -17.63
CA ALA A 83 -4.53 11.64 -17.75
C ALA A 83 -3.00 11.66 -17.59
N GLU A 84 -2.34 12.70 -18.08
CA GLU A 84 -0.90 12.93 -18.00
C GLU A 84 -0.65 14.35 -17.47
N TRP A 85 -0.76 14.51 -16.14
CA TRP A 85 -0.53 15.78 -15.47
C TRP A 85 0.97 16.15 -15.37
N VAL A 86 1.84 15.15 -15.16
CA VAL A 86 3.29 15.28 -15.24
C VAL A 86 3.83 14.18 -16.13
N THR A 87 4.64 14.52 -17.10
CA THR A 87 5.26 13.59 -18.06
C THR A 87 6.77 13.56 -17.92
N GLY A 88 7.44 12.64 -18.63
CA GLY A 88 8.89 12.50 -18.65
C GLY A 88 9.43 11.64 -17.48
N LEU A 89 8.58 10.80 -16.91
CA LEU A 89 8.95 9.67 -16.10
C LEU A 89 9.21 8.45 -17.02
N ASP A 90 9.80 7.42 -16.46
CA ASP A 90 10.06 6.19 -17.21
C ASP A 90 8.93 5.17 -17.00
N CYS A 91 8.87 4.54 -15.84
CA CYS A 91 7.84 3.57 -15.47
C CYS A 91 7.44 3.80 -14.00
N PRO A 92 6.80 4.95 -13.68
CA PRO A 92 6.51 5.31 -12.31
C PRO A 92 5.58 4.29 -11.64
N LYS A 93 5.85 4.06 -10.37
CA LYS A 93 5.15 3.08 -9.52
C LYS A 93 4.65 3.74 -8.24
N GLY A 94 4.89 3.15 -7.08
CA GLY A 94 4.43 3.67 -5.82
C GLY A 94 4.82 5.11 -5.55
N MET A 95 3.97 5.83 -4.82
CA MET A 95 4.10 7.26 -4.60
C MET A 95 3.91 7.63 -3.13
N ALA A 96 4.54 8.73 -2.69
CA ALA A 96 4.28 9.34 -1.40
C ALA A 96 4.33 10.86 -1.46
N LEU A 97 3.59 11.54 -0.57
CA LEU A 97 3.69 12.99 -0.38
C LEU A 97 4.70 13.34 0.72
N SER A 98 5.35 14.49 0.56
CA SER A 98 6.07 15.10 1.69
C SER A 98 5.09 15.53 2.78
N ALA A 99 5.57 15.64 4.04
CA ALA A 99 4.72 15.99 5.19
C ALA A 99 3.95 17.31 5.02
N ASP A 100 4.55 18.28 4.33
CA ASP A 100 3.90 19.58 4.02
C ASP A 100 3.01 19.50 2.77
N GLY A 101 3.10 18.39 2.02
CA GLY A 101 2.39 18.16 0.77
C GLY A 101 2.92 18.99 -0.40
N GLN A 102 4.12 19.57 -0.29
CA GLN A 102 4.71 20.36 -1.39
C GLN A 102 5.26 19.46 -2.49
N TRP A 103 5.81 18.30 -2.12
CA TRP A 103 6.48 17.38 -3.02
C TRP A 103 5.70 16.07 -3.11
N LEU A 104 5.55 15.60 -4.34
CA LEU A 104 5.14 14.23 -4.64
C LEU A 104 6.39 13.47 -5.07
N TYR A 105 6.64 12.35 -4.43
CA TYR A 105 7.70 11.40 -4.75
C TYR A 105 7.10 10.23 -5.50
N ALA A 106 7.75 9.78 -6.55
CA ALA A 106 7.38 8.57 -7.29
C ALA A 106 8.61 7.67 -7.45
N ALA A 107 8.51 6.40 -7.13
CA ALA A 107 9.50 5.42 -7.51
C ALA A 107 9.48 5.28 -9.03
N ASP A 108 10.67 5.30 -9.65
CA ASP A 108 10.81 5.27 -11.11
C ASP A 108 12.07 4.48 -11.49
N ALA A 109 12.27 4.22 -12.75
CA ALA A 109 13.49 3.54 -13.19
C ALA A 109 14.74 4.27 -12.69
N GLY A 110 15.57 3.55 -11.93
CA GLY A 110 16.86 4.03 -11.42
C GLY A 110 16.82 5.04 -10.28
N GLY A 111 15.63 5.37 -9.70
CA GLY A 111 15.58 6.30 -8.58
C GLY A 111 14.19 6.81 -8.22
N ILE A 112 14.15 7.95 -7.58
CA ILE A 112 12.92 8.65 -7.17
C ILE A 112 12.80 9.94 -7.97
N VAL A 113 11.64 10.16 -8.59
CA VAL A 113 11.28 11.43 -9.20
C VAL A 113 10.60 12.31 -8.16
N VAL A 114 11.10 13.54 -7.99
CA VAL A 114 10.53 14.55 -7.09
C VAL A 114 9.75 15.56 -7.92
N ILE A 115 8.48 15.72 -7.64
CA ILE A 115 7.55 16.56 -8.37
C ILE A 115 7.06 17.70 -7.49
N ASP A 116 7.13 18.94 -7.99
CA ASP A 116 6.48 20.10 -7.36
C ASP A 116 4.97 20.01 -7.63
N VAL A 117 4.21 19.74 -6.56
CA VAL A 117 2.76 19.52 -6.66
C VAL A 117 2.01 20.76 -7.11
N ARG A 118 2.50 21.97 -6.81
CA ARG A 118 1.86 23.24 -7.23
C ARG A 118 2.10 23.53 -8.69
N LYS A 119 3.30 23.20 -9.20
CA LYS A 119 3.69 23.47 -10.59
C LYS A 119 3.29 22.35 -11.54
N GLY A 120 3.07 21.11 -11.03
CA GLY A 120 2.91 19.95 -11.88
C GLY A 120 4.15 19.69 -12.73
N ALA A 121 5.33 19.75 -12.12
CA ALA A 121 6.60 19.66 -12.83
C ALA A 121 7.64 18.89 -12.03
N ILE A 122 8.45 18.12 -12.71
CA ILE A 122 9.61 17.45 -12.12
C ILE A 122 10.59 18.52 -11.64
N LYS A 123 10.98 18.39 -10.38
CA LYS A 123 12.03 19.23 -9.75
C LYS A 123 13.40 18.60 -9.89
N GLU A 124 13.50 17.32 -9.57
CA GLU A 124 14.76 16.57 -9.59
C GLU A 124 14.51 15.06 -9.64
N LYS A 125 15.55 14.30 -9.96
CA LYS A 125 15.58 12.85 -9.81
C LYS A 125 16.66 12.49 -8.79
N ILE A 126 16.33 11.69 -7.78
CA ILE A 126 17.26 11.15 -6.78
C ILE A 126 17.66 9.77 -7.26
N ALA A 127 18.92 9.62 -7.69
CA ALA A 127 19.40 8.35 -8.20
C ALA A 127 19.57 7.29 -7.09
N ILE A 128 19.20 6.05 -7.39
CA ILE A 128 19.49 4.85 -6.58
C ILE A 128 20.23 3.86 -7.48
N PRO A 129 21.54 4.02 -7.67
CA PRO A 129 22.30 3.25 -8.67
C PRO A 129 22.31 1.74 -8.44
N GLU A 130 22.12 1.29 -7.18
CA GLU A 130 22.03 -0.12 -6.82
C GLU A 130 20.62 -0.70 -6.99
N GLY A 131 19.62 0.12 -7.30
CA GLY A 131 18.26 -0.30 -7.52
C GLY A 131 18.10 -1.03 -8.85
N VAL A 132 17.39 -2.15 -8.83
CA VAL A 132 17.16 -3.02 -10.00
C VAL A 132 15.74 -2.88 -10.54
N GLN A 133 14.74 -3.01 -9.66
CA GLN A 133 13.31 -2.86 -9.94
C GLN A 133 12.66 -2.15 -8.76
N LEU A 134 12.91 -0.82 -8.68
CA LEU A 134 12.30 0.02 -7.66
C LEU A 134 10.79 0.01 -7.85
N ASN A 135 10.05 -0.25 -6.78
CA ASN A 135 8.62 -0.47 -6.86
C ASN A 135 7.85 0.52 -5.98
N ASP A 136 7.68 0.26 -4.70
CA ASP A 136 6.87 1.13 -3.87
C ASP A 136 7.70 2.11 -3.01
N LEU A 137 7.02 3.15 -2.50
CA LEU A 137 7.65 4.24 -1.79
C LEU A 137 6.79 4.71 -0.61
N ALA A 138 7.37 4.75 0.58
CA ALA A 138 6.75 5.29 1.78
C ALA A 138 7.58 6.41 2.40
N SER A 139 6.91 7.43 2.95
CA SER A 139 7.56 8.55 3.67
C SER A 139 7.34 8.43 5.17
N ASP A 140 8.40 8.67 5.98
CA ASP A 140 8.28 8.75 7.43
C ASP A 140 7.75 10.11 7.92
N GLY A 141 7.48 11.04 7.01
CA GLY A 141 7.07 12.40 7.32
C GLY A 141 8.16 13.24 8.03
N LYS A 142 9.36 12.69 8.25
CA LYS A 142 10.49 13.33 8.94
C LYS A 142 11.72 13.47 8.04
N GLY A 143 11.54 13.24 6.73
CA GLY A 143 12.55 13.41 5.69
C GLY A 143 13.28 12.13 5.28
N THR A 144 12.81 10.95 5.69
CA THR A 144 13.26 9.67 5.16
C THR A 144 12.20 9.11 4.22
N LEU A 145 12.62 8.68 3.04
CA LEU A 145 11.81 7.89 2.11
C LEU A 145 12.33 6.45 2.16
N TYR A 146 11.42 5.48 2.23
CA TYR A 146 11.72 4.08 2.03
C TYR A 146 11.28 3.67 0.64
N VAL A 147 12.12 2.92 -0.08
CA VAL A 147 11.84 2.47 -1.44
C VAL A 147 12.12 0.98 -1.54
N SER A 148 11.14 0.20 -1.96
CA SER A 148 11.31 -1.22 -2.21
C SER A 148 11.96 -1.47 -3.57
N ASP A 149 12.75 -2.52 -3.65
CA ASP A 149 13.34 -3.06 -4.87
C ASP A 149 12.98 -4.55 -4.96
N SER A 150 11.94 -4.84 -5.71
CA SER A 150 11.36 -6.18 -5.74
C SER A 150 12.34 -7.24 -6.24
N LYS A 151 13.09 -6.96 -7.32
CA LYS A 151 14.06 -7.88 -7.90
C LYS A 151 15.39 -7.87 -7.14
N GLY A 152 15.81 -6.69 -6.67
CA GLY A 152 17.01 -6.56 -5.84
C GLY A 152 16.84 -7.12 -4.44
N ARG A 153 15.59 -7.44 -4.03
CA ARG A 153 15.22 -7.93 -2.69
C ARG A 153 15.77 -7.02 -1.60
N LYS A 154 15.53 -5.72 -1.77
CA LYS A 154 16.02 -4.68 -0.86
C LYS A 154 14.91 -3.69 -0.51
N VAL A 155 15.06 -3.02 0.61
CA VAL A 155 14.43 -1.73 0.88
C VAL A 155 15.54 -0.72 1.12
N PHE A 156 15.51 0.36 0.37
CA PHE A 156 16.43 1.49 0.58
C PHE A 156 15.80 2.52 1.51
N ALA A 157 16.61 3.12 2.37
CA ALA A 157 16.26 4.36 3.08
C ALA A 157 16.98 5.52 2.40
N VAL A 158 16.23 6.53 1.96
CA VAL A 158 16.74 7.72 1.27
C VAL A 158 16.53 8.94 2.15
N LYS A 159 17.63 9.59 2.51
CA LYS A 159 17.61 10.81 3.34
C LYS A 159 18.60 11.83 2.80
N GLY A 160 18.14 13.07 2.62
CA GLY A 160 18.97 14.14 2.05
C GLY A 160 19.54 13.78 0.67
N GLY A 161 18.79 13.08 -0.15
CA GLY A 161 19.19 12.64 -1.48
C GLY A 161 20.18 11.47 -1.52
N LYS A 162 20.50 10.85 -0.38
CA LYS A 162 21.40 9.69 -0.29
C LYS A 162 20.63 8.44 0.04
N ALA A 163 20.76 7.41 -0.80
CA ALA A 163 20.19 6.09 -0.59
C ALA A 163 21.20 5.19 0.16
N VAL A 164 20.69 4.43 1.13
CA VAL A 164 21.42 3.36 1.81
C VAL A 164 20.52 2.14 1.93
N VAL A 165 21.08 0.93 1.87
CA VAL A 165 20.33 -0.30 2.07
C VAL A 165 19.83 -0.34 3.52
N HIS A 166 18.52 -0.44 3.68
CA HIS A 166 17.85 -0.55 4.97
C HIS A 166 17.56 -2.00 5.34
N LEU A 167 16.99 -2.76 4.39
CA LEU A 167 16.77 -4.21 4.46
C LEU A 167 17.33 -4.84 3.19
N ASP A 168 17.78 -6.08 3.27
CA ASP A 168 18.38 -6.82 2.16
C ASP A 168 17.82 -8.25 2.00
N GLU A 169 18.39 -9.00 1.08
CA GLU A 169 17.98 -10.36 0.76
C GLU A 169 18.16 -11.39 1.87
N THR A 170 18.77 -11.02 3.00
CA THR A 170 18.86 -11.90 4.17
C THR A 170 17.52 -12.06 4.88
N VAL A 171 16.65 -11.05 4.73
CA VAL A 171 15.32 -11.03 5.34
C VAL A 171 14.19 -10.89 4.33
N LEU A 172 14.45 -10.41 3.10
CA LEU A 172 13.47 -10.15 2.06
C LEU A 172 13.52 -11.18 0.92
N LYS A 173 12.36 -11.53 0.37
CA LYS A 173 12.20 -12.43 -0.77
C LYS A 173 11.82 -11.72 -2.06
N GLY A 174 10.88 -10.79 -1.98
CA GLY A 174 10.38 -9.97 -3.08
C GLY A 174 9.53 -8.84 -2.52
N PRO A 175 10.17 -7.82 -1.91
CA PRO A 175 9.44 -6.72 -1.29
C PRO A 175 8.73 -5.88 -2.35
N ASN A 176 7.53 -5.42 -2.01
CA ASN A 176 6.73 -4.51 -2.83
C ASN A 176 6.14 -3.43 -1.92
N GLY A 177 4.84 -3.43 -1.65
CA GLY A 177 4.15 -2.40 -0.89
C GLY A 177 4.82 -2.02 0.42
N LEU A 178 4.96 -0.73 0.65
CA LEU A 178 5.56 -0.13 1.84
C LEU A 178 4.57 0.83 2.50
N LEU A 179 4.55 0.82 3.82
CA LEU A 179 3.77 1.79 4.58
C LEU A 179 4.55 2.23 5.82
N VAL A 180 4.59 3.53 6.09
CA VAL A 180 5.02 4.04 7.39
C VAL A 180 3.79 4.53 8.16
N HIS A 181 3.45 3.83 9.22
CA HIS A 181 2.33 4.18 10.08
C HIS A 181 2.72 4.06 11.57
N GLY A 182 2.32 5.03 12.40
CA GLY A 182 2.64 5.02 13.84
C GLY A 182 4.12 4.99 14.17
N GLY A 183 4.99 5.45 13.25
CA GLY A 183 6.45 5.42 13.40
C GLY A 183 7.08 4.06 13.11
N LYS A 184 6.31 3.09 12.60
CA LYS A 184 6.75 1.77 12.18
C LYS A 184 6.75 1.68 10.67
N LEU A 185 7.69 0.90 10.12
CA LEU A 185 7.71 0.53 8.70
C LEU A 185 7.06 -0.85 8.56
N TYR A 186 6.15 -0.95 7.60
CA TYR A 186 5.53 -2.20 7.17
C TYR A 186 5.97 -2.50 5.75
N VAL A 187 6.12 -3.78 5.43
CA VAL A 187 6.52 -4.25 4.10
C VAL A 187 5.68 -5.46 3.70
N LEU A 188 5.14 -5.38 2.50
CA LEU A 188 4.62 -6.56 1.80
C LEU A 188 5.81 -7.29 1.18
N ASP A 189 5.98 -8.55 1.54
CA ASP A 189 7.06 -9.39 1.01
C ASP A 189 6.46 -10.72 0.50
N ASP A 190 6.49 -10.90 -0.82
CA ASP A 190 5.87 -12.02 -1.53
C ASP A 190 4.35 -12.13 -1.25
N SER A 191 3.94 -12.90 -0.26
CA SER A 191 2.54 -13.16 0.11
C SER A 191 2.22 -12.80 1.55
N SER A 192 3.06 -11.97 2.19
CA SER A 192 2.96 -11.64 3.61
C SER A 192 3.01 -10.14 3.88
N LEU A 193 2.27 -9.71 4.90
CA LEU A 193 2.37 -8.41 5.54
C LEU A 193 3.28 -8.52 6.75
N ASN A 194 4.30 -7.69 6.82
CA ASN A 194 5.32 -7.73 7.85
C ASN A 194 5.53 -6.35 8.50
N GLU A 195 5.74 -6.32 9.81
CA GLU A 195 6.24 -5.17 10.55
C GLU A 195 7.76 -5.28 10.67
N VAL A 196 8.49 -4.26 10.24
CA VAL A 196 9.95 -4.19 10.40
C VAL A 196 10.28 -3.85 11.84
N GLN A 197 11.08 -4.72 12.50
CA GLN A 197 11.49 -4.53 13.87
C GLN A 197 12.72 -3.62 13.97
N PRO A 198 13.04 -3.06 15.17
CA PRO A 198 14.21 -2.20 15.36
C PRO A 198 15.56 -2.87 15.02
N ASP A 199 15.65 -4.20 15.18
CA ASP A 199 16.81 -5.01 14.78
C ASP A 199 16.80 -5.40 13.30
N LYS A 200 15.85 -4.85 12.52
CA LYS A 200 15.62 -5.12 11.09
C LYS A 200 15.10 -6.53 10.76
N SER A 201 14.73 -7.31 11.75
CA SER A 201 13.98 -8.54 11.51
C SER A 201 12.54 -8.24 11.09
N LEU A 202 11.87 -9.22 10.47
CA LEU A 202 10.49 -9.09 10.06
C LEU A 202 9.57 -9.85 11.03
N LYS A 203 8.60 -9.15 11.61
CA LYS A 203 7.49 -9.75 12.31
C LYS A 203 6.32 -9.94 11.36
N VAL A 204 6.03 -11.18 10.98
CA VAL A 204 4.88 -11.51 10.14
C VAL A 204 3.59 -11.18 10.88
N LEU A 205 2.75 -10.33 10.30
CA LEU A 205 1.41 -10.01 10.82
C LEU A 205 0.36 -10.90 10.17
N ALA A 206 0.41 -11.06 8.85
CA ALA A 206 -0.47 -11.94 8.10
C ALA A 206 0.30 -12.56 6.92
N SER A 207 -0.12 -13.74 6.49
CA SER A 207 0.51 -14.44 5.37
C SER A 207 -0.50 -15.28 4.58
N GLY A 208 -0.05 -15.86 3.46
CA GLY A 208 -0.89 -16.69 2.60
C GLY A 208 -1.93 -15.90 1.83
N MET A 209 -1.65 -14.63 1.55
CA MET A 209 -2.27 -13.91 0.44
C MET A 209 -1.65 -14.43 -0.85
N ASP A 210 -2.37 -14.40 -1.95
CA ASP A 210 -1.80 -14.82 -3.23
C ASP A 210 -0.47 -14.09 -3.48
N GLY A 211 0.49 -14.74 -4.12
CA GLY A 211 1.80 -14.12 -4.40
C GLY A 211 1.68 -12.85 -5.23
N GLY A 212 2.59 -11.90 -5.01
CA GLY A 212 2.57 -10.59 -5.62
C GLY A 212 1.71 -9.58 -4.86
N ALA A 213 1.73 -9.63 -3.52
CA ALA A 213 1.16 -8.58 -2.68
C ALA A 213 1.80 -7.23 -3.06
N ASP A 214 0.96 -6.22 -3.28
CA ASP A 214 1.29 -5.00 -4.01
C ASP A 214 1.07 -3.74 -3.18
N GLY A 215 -0.14 -3.25 -3.04
CA GLY A 215 -0.46 -2.04 -2.29
C GLY A 215 -0.84 -2.32 -0.84
N LEU A 216 -0.48 -1.41 0.06
CA LEU A 216 -0.67 -1.54 1.50
C LEU A 216 -1.21 -0.24 2.11
N GLU A 217 -2.39 -0.31 2.70
CA GLU A 217 -2.99 0.83 3.37
C GLU A 217 -3.46 0.49 4.79
N HIS A 218 -3.25 1.41 5.74
CA HIS A 218 -3.73 1.27 7.10
C HIS A 218 -5.18 1.77 7.21
N VAL A 219 -6.04 0.95 7.79
CA VAL A 219 -7.46 1.29 7.98
C VAL A 219 -7.70 1.87 9.37
N ARG A 220 -7.47 1.06 10.39
CA ARG A 220 -7.64 1.43 11.82
C ARG A 220 -6.96 0.39 12.71
N GLY A 221 -6.49 0.78 13.92
CA GLY A 221 -5.89 -0.17 14.87
C GLY A 221 -4.81 -1.03 14.21
N ASP A 222 -5.03 -2.34 14.16
CA ASP A 222 -4.15 -3.31 13.49
C ASP A 222 -4.77 -3.82 12.18
N ASP A 223 -5.70 -3.06 11.58
CA ASP A 223 -6.39 -3.42 10.35
C ASP A 223 -5.73 -2.76 9.13
N PHE A 224 -5.59 -3.51 8.05
CA PHE A 224 -4.98 -3.08 6.80
C PHE A 224 -5.79 -3.52 5.59
N LEU A 225 -5.66 -2.78 4.49
CA LEU A 225 -6.02 -3.23 3.15
C LEU A 225 -4.75 -3.63 2.43
N VAL A 226 -4.80 -4.77 1.76
CA VAL A 226 -3.69 -5.28 0.94
C VAL A 226 -4.22 -5.64 -0.43
N SER A 227 -3.64 -5.07 -1.46
CA SER A 227 -3.89 -5.53 -2.83
C SER A 227 -2.87 -6.57 -3.26
N VAL A 228 -3.23 -7.34 -4.28
CA VAL A 228 -2.37 -8.33 -4.91
C VAL A 228 -2.44 -8.14 -6.41
N TRP A 229 -1.32 -7.93 -7.09
CA TRP A 229 -1.27 -7.65 -8.52
C TRP A 229 -2.07 -8.65 -9.37
N GLY A 230 -2.19 -9.89 -8.91
CA GLY A 230 -3.04 -10.93 -9.51
C GLY A 230 -4.53 -10.58 -9.63
N GLY A 231 -5.01 -9.52 -8.94
CA GLY A 231 -6.38 -9.06 -8.97
C GLY A 231 -7.16 -9.39 -7.70
N ALA A 232 -6.57 -9.18 -6.52
CA ALA A 232 -7.26 -9.36 -5.25
C ALA A 232 -7.10 -8.13 -4.34
N VAL A 233 -8.10 -7.87 -3.50
CA VAL A 233 -8.01 -6.93 -2.38
C VAL A 233 -8.45 -7.67 -1.12
N TRP A 234 -7.58 -7.65 -0.12
CA TRP A 234 -7.78 -8.29 1.17
C TRP A 234 -8.00 -7.24 2.26
N TYR A 235 -8.89 -7.54 3.20
CA TYR A 235 -8.93 -6.90 4.52
C TYR A 235 -8.16 -7.78 5.48
N VAL A 236 -7.20 -7.22 6.17
CA VAL A 236 -6.34 -7.93 7.13
C VAL A 236 -6.60 -7.34 8.50
N SER A 237 -6.95 -8.17 9.50
CA SER A 237 -7.17 -7.78 10.88
C SER A 237 -6.37 -8.70 11.81
N GLY A 238 -5.24 -8.22 12.32
CA GLY A 238 -4.29 -9.08 13.00
C GLY A 238 -3.78 -10.19 12.10
N ALA A 239 -3.98 -11.46 12.51
CA ALA A 239 -3.60 -12.63 11.72
C ALA A 239 -4.72 -13.10 10.75
N ASP A 240 -5.94 -12.60 10.91
CA ASP A 240 -7.09 -12.95 10.09
C ASP A 240 -7.10 -12.09 8.81
N LYS A 241 -7.64 -12.68 7.73
CA LYS A 241 -7.78 -12.00 6.46
C LYS A 241 -9.07 -12.39 5.77
N GLN A 242 -9.71 -11.43 5.11
CA GLN A 242 -10.92 -11.61 4.33
C GLN A 242 -10.67 -11.11 2.90
N LEU A 243 -10.98 -11.93 1.90
CA LEU A 243 -10.96 -11.51 0.50
C LEU A 243 -12.18 -10.62 0.24
N LEU A 244 -11.94 -9.35 -0.09
CA LEU A 244 -12.99 -8.38 -0.40
C LEU A 244 -13.31 -8.31 -1.89
N PHE A 245 -12.29 -8.50 -2.73
CA PHE A 245 -12.40 -8.43 -4.19
C PHE A 245 -11.58 -9.54 -4.84
N ASP A 246 -12.20 -10.25 -5.78
CA ASP A 246 -11.53 -11.19 -6.68
C ASP A 246 -11.71 -10.73 -8.12
N GLY A 247 -10.71 -10.03 -8.62
CA GLY A 247 -10.67 -9.52 -9.98
C GLY A 247 -10.23 -10.55 -11.02
N LYS A 248 -9.70 -11.71 -10.60
CA LYS A 248 -9.24 -12.78 -11.51
C LYS A 248 -10.37 -13.26 -12.40
N ALA A 249 -11.56 -13.45 -11.80
CA ALA A 249 -12.74 -13.93 -12.51
C ALA A 249 -13.21 -12.97 -13.61
N VAL A 250 -12.92 -11.66 -13.50
CA VAL A 250 -13.35 -10.61 -14.43
C VAL A 250 -12.17 -9.99 -15.20
N GLY A 251 -10.99 -10.63 -15.12
CA GLY A 251 -9.79 -10.17 -15.82
C GLY A 251 -9.28 -8.80 -15.38
N THR A 252 -9.57 -8.38 -14.14
CA THR A 252 -9.09 -7.12 -13.56
C THR A 252 -7.86 -7.39 -12.72
N ARG A 253 -6.76 -6.71 -13.01
CA ARG A 253 -5.61 -6.63 -12.13
C ARG A 253 -5.87 -5.57 -11.06
N THR A 254 -5.24 -5.72 -9.92
CA THR A 254 -5.14 -4.66 -8.91
C THR A 254 -3.66 -4.42 -8.68
N ALA A 255 -3.27 -3.16 -8.53
CA ALA A 255 -1.88 -2.81 -8.24
C ALA A 255 -1.85 -1.99 -6.95
N ASP A 256 -0.98 -1.02 -6.78
CA ASP A 256 -0.87 -0.27 -5.54
C ASP A 256 -2.07 0.64 -5.29
N ILE A 257 -2.74 0.48 -4.16
CA ILE A 257 -4.03 1.08 -3.81
C ILE A 257 -3.87 2.34 -2.98
N GLY A 258 -4.87 3.24 -3.05
CA GLY A 258 -4.96 4.41 -2.17
C GLY A 258 -6.17 4.33 -1.25
N TRP A 259 -6.10 5.00 -0.11
CA TRP A 259 -7.13 4.96 0.92
C TRP A 259 -7.55 6.35 1.41
N ASP A 260 -8.87 6.60 1.45
CA ASP A 260 -9.46 7.75 2.14
C ASP A 260 -10.13 7.31 3.45
N PRO A 261 -9.49 7.52 4.60
CA PRO A 261 -10.03 7.10 5.89
C PRO A 261 -11.29 7.89 6.31
N ALA A 262 -11.50 9.09 5.76
CA ALA A 262 -12.66 9.91 6.12
C ALA A 262 -13.96 9.36 5.53
N THR A 263 -13.88 8.73 4.38
CA THR A 263 -15.05 8.15 3.69
C THR A 263 -15.02 6.63 3.65
N SER A 264 -13.99 5.98 4.21
CA SER A 264 -13.75 4.55 4.09
C SER A 264 -13.74 4.09 2.62
N THR A 265 -13.05 4.83 1.76
CA THR A 265 -13.00 4.54 0.33
C THR A 265 -11.60 4.09 -0.08
N VAL A 266 -11.52 2.91 -0.72
CA VAL A 266 -10.30 2.41 -1.36
C VAL A 266 -10.36 2.69 -2.86
N TYR A 267 -9.24 3.19 -3.40
CA TYR A 267 -9.06 3.48 -4.82
C TYR A 267 -8.14 2.43 -5.41
N VAL A 268 -8.64 1.69 -6.40
CA VAL A 268 -7.98 0.53 -6.99
C VAL A 268 -7.63 0.82 -8.44
N PRO A 269 -6.34 0.89 -8.81
CA PRO A 269 -5.95 0.99 -10.20
C PRO A 269 -6.14 -0.37 -10.88
N THR A 270 -6.62 -0.36 -12.12
CA THR A 270 -7.01 -1.59 -12.83
C THR A 270 -5.96 -2.08 -13.83
N PHE A 271 -4.78 -1.46 -13.83
CA PHE A 271 -3.65 -1.78 -14.69
C PHE A 271 -4.05 -1.77 -16.19
N PHE A 272 -4.28 -2.92 -16.80
CA PHE A 272 -4.59 -3.05 -18.23
C PHE A 272 -5.98 -2.55 -18.66
N LYS A 273 -6.89 -2.27 -17.73
CA LYS A 273 -8.18 -1.64 -18.07
C LYS A 273 -8.10 -0.13 -18.15
N ASN A 274 -6.97 0.47 -17.74
CA ASN A 274 -6.70 1.89 -17.82
C ASN A 274 -7.67 2.77 -17.02
N THR A 275 -8.25 2.23 -15.94
CA THR A 275 -9.17 2.94 -15.04
C THR A 275 -8.68 2.90 -13.59
N VAL A 276 -9.27 3.74 -12.77
CA VAL A 276 -9.29 3.62 -11.32
C VAL A 276 -10.73 3.36 -10.88
N ILE A 277 -10.94 2.43 -9.96
CA ILE A 277 -12.24 2.16 -9.37
C ILE A 277 -12.21 2.56 -7.90
N ALA A 278 -13.24 3.28 -7.45
CA ALA A 278 -13.45 3.56 -6.03
C ALA A 278 -14.45 2.57 -5.44
N TYR A 279 -14.10 1.98 -4.33
CA TYR A 279 -14.97 1.13 -3.54
C TYR A 279 -15.08 1.67 -2.11
N LYS A 280 -16.29 1.71 -1.58
CA LYS A 280 -16.50 1.90 -0.16
C LYS A 280 -16.31 0.57 0.57
N VAL A 281 -15.55 0.57 1.65
CA VAL A 281 -15.41 -0.55 2.58
C VAL A 281 -16.50 -0.42 3.64
N GLU A 282 -17.42 -1.41 3.71
CA GLU A 282 -18.56 -1.47 4.61
C GLU A 282 -18.39 -2.53 5.69
#